data_5abf8747813cfdbf52cf39403bd97c46
#
_entry.id   5abf8747813cfdbf52cf39403bd97c46
#
_cell.length_a   1.000
_cell.length_b   1.000
_cell.length_c   1.000
_cell.angle_alpha   90.00
_cell.angle_beta   90.00
_cell.angle_gamma   90.00
#
_symmetry.space_group_name_H-M   'P 1'
#
loop_
_entity.id
_entity.type
_entity.pdbx_description
1 polymer ?
#
loop_
_entity_poly.entity_id
_entity_poly.type
_entity_poly.pdbx_seq_one_letter_code
_entity_poly.pdbx_strand_id
1 'polypeptide(L)'
;LINDNISQKDKEVLADFILNSNRFTNGPKVKEFESAWSNWLGVKYSVMVNSGASANYVTMAVTRELKGHHGEIIVPPIGWVSDIASVINTGFTPVFVDVNMKNIAISYENIKNAVTKDTKAIVLVHCLGFNGLSQKIIDLAKEKDLLLIEDCCESHGATFDSKKIGTLGNMSCFSFYFGHHIT
;
A
#
# COMPACT_ATOMS: atom_id res chain seq x y z
N LEU A 1 22.96 -1.45 7.47
CA LEU A 1 22.84 -0.23 8.28
C LEU A 1 22.51 0.92 7.35
N ILE A 2 21.37 1.56 7.55
CA ILE A 2 20.98 2.76 6.82
C ILE A 2 21.86 3.89 7.33
N ASN A 3 22.61 4.53 6.44
CA ASN A 3 23.30 5.78 6.77
C ASN A 3 22.24 6.89 6.91
N ASP A 4 22.57 7.94 7.67
CA ASP A 4 21.73 9.12 7.80
C ASP A 4 21.46 9.71 6.40
N ASN A 5 20.22 9.63 5.95
CA ASN A 5 19.82 10.07 4.62
C ASN A 5 19.45 11.57 4.58
N ILE A 6 19.41 12.22 5.76
CA ILE A 6 19.05 13.63 5.86
C ILE A 6 20.29 14.48 5.63
N SER A 7 20.38 15.10 4.47
CA SER A 7 21.49 15.98 4.12
C SER A 7 21.41 17.34 4.83
N GLN A 8 22.53 18.07 4.85
CA GLN A 8 22.52 19.45 5.37
C GLN A 8 21.54 20.34 4.59
N LYS A 9 21.42 20.13 3.27
CA LYS A 9 20.46 20.85 2.43
C LYS A 9 19.00 20.58 2.84
N ASP A 10 18.67 19.34 3.19
CA ASP A 10 17.31 19.00 3.66
C ASP A 10 16.97 19.73 4.96
N LYS A 11 17.94 19.84 5.87
CA LYS A 11 17.79 20.61 7.12
C LYS A 11 17.58 22.09 6.86
N GLU A 12 18.32 22.67 5.93
CA GLU A 12 18.19 24.08 5.54
C GLU A 12 16.83 24.38 4.89
N VAL A 13 16.39 23.51 3.96
CA VAL A 13 15.05 23.62 3.33
C VAL A 13 13.93 23.49 4.36
N LEU A 14 14.08 22.58 5.31
CA LEU A 14 13.09 22.43 6.39
C LEU A 14 13.05 23.67 7.30
N ALA A 15 14.21 24.21 7.68
CA ALA A 15 14.30 25.42 8.48
C ALA A 15 13.66 26.63 7.76
N ASP A 16 13.97 26.80 6.48
CA ASP A 16 13.35 27.86 5.65
C ASP A 16 11.82 27.70 5.59
N PHE A 17 11.33 26.46 5.38
CA PHE A 17 9.91 26.17 5.39
C PHE A 17 9.26 26.54 6.73
N ILE A 18 9.89 26.21 7.87
CA ILE A 18 9.36 26.52 9.21
C ILE A 18 9.28 28.02 9.43
N LEU A 19 10.32 28.76 9.02
CA LEU A 19 10.40 30.20 9.24
C LEU A 19 9.44 31.02 8.35
N ASN A 20 9.19 30.53 7.12
CA ASN A 20 8.49 31.31 6.10
C ASN A 20 7.10 30.79 5.75
N SER A 21 6.67 29.65 6.33
CA SER A 21 5.34 29.09 6.05
C SER A 21 4.31 29.47 7.11
N ASN A 22 3.14 29.83 6.64
CA ASN A 22 1.98 30.08 7.52
C ASN A 22 1.10 28.84 7.75
N ARG A 23 1.40 27.71 7.07
CA ARG A 23 0.59 26.49 7.14
C ARG A 23 1.45 25.25 7.11
N PHE A 24 1.44 24.47 8.19
CA PHE A 24 2.24 23.26 8.38
C PHE A 24 1.48 21.96 8.09
N THR A 25 0.14 22.01 8.03
CA THR A 25 -0.69 20.82 7.84
C THR A 25 -1.55 20.97 6.60
N ASN A 26 -1.60 19.94 5.77
CA ASN A 26 -2.40 19.89 4.54
C ASN A 26 -2.28 21.16 3.68
N GLY A 27 -1.07 21.68 3.58
CA GLY A 27 -0.71 22.90 2.85
C GLY A 27 -0.23 22.64 1.42
N PRO A 28 0.31 23.70 0.76
CA PRO A 28 0.81 23.58 -0.62
C PRO A 28 1.87 22.48 -0.79
N LYS A 29 2.77 22.28 0.19
CA LYS A 29 3.81 21.25 0.13
C LYS A 29 3.25 19.83 0.09
N VAL A 30 2.12 19.56 0.75
CA VAL A 30 1.43 18.27 0.65
C VAL A 30 0.93 18.07 -0.79
N LYS A 31 0.34 19.08 -1.41
CA LYS A 31 -0.14 18.99 -2.80
C LYS A 31 1.00 18.83 -3.82
N GLU A 32 2.11 19.51 -3.61
CA GLU A 32 3.32 19.33 -4.42
C GLU A 32 3.83 17.88 -4.31
N PHE A 33 3.88 17.35 -3.09
CA PHE A 33 4.30 15.97 -2.85
C PHE A 33 3.35 14.96 -3.51
N GLU A 34 2.03 15.09 -3.31
CA GLU A 34 1.02 14.21 -3.93
C GLU A 34 1.15 14.19 -5.46
N SER A 35 1.37 15.35 -6.07
CA SER A 35 1.58 15.47 -7.52
C SER A 35 2.90 14.84 -7.98
N ALA A 36 3.99 15.12 -7.27
CA ALA A 36 5.30 14.56 -7.58
C ALA A 36 5.32 13.03 -7.43
N TRP A 37 4.68 12.52 -6.37
CA TRP A 37 4.55 11.09 -6.12
C TRP A 37 3.71 10.41 -7.20
N SER A 38 2.56 10.98 -7.55
CA SER A 38 1.72 10.46 -8.63
C SER A 38 2.47 10.38 -9.97
N ASN A 39 3.23 11.42 -10.32
CA ASN A 39 4.04 11.46 -11.51
C ASN A 39 5.17 10.42 -11.49
N TRP A 40 5.87 10.31 -10.35
CA TRP A 40 6.94 9.33 -10.21
C TRP A 40 6.43 7.89 -10.27
N LEU A 41 5.34 7.60 -9.57
CA LEU A 41 4.74 6.27 -9.53
C LEU A 41 4.09 5.90 -10.87
N GLY A 42 3.51 6.88 -11.58
CA GLY A 42 2.78 6.68 -12.82
C GLY A 42 1.28 6.42 -12.60
N VAL A 43 0.71 7.03 -11.54
CA VAL A 43 -0.72 6.92 -11.20
C VAL A 43 -1.41 8.28 -11.30
N LYS A 44 -2.73 8.27 -11.39
CA LYS A 44 -3.51 9.51 -11.55
C LYS A 44 -3.61 10.33 -10.26
N TYR A 45 -3.74 9.66 -9.13
CA TYR A 45 -3.95 10.31 -7.85
C TYR A 45 -3.13 9.67 -6.75
N SER A 46 -2.65 10.51 -5.85
CA SER A 46 -2.06 10.12 -4.57
C SER A 46 -2.62 11.01 -3.46
N VAL A 47 -2.79 10.45 -2.29
CA VAL A 47 -3.31 11.15 -1.12
C VAL A 47 -2.36 10.93 0.03
N MET A 48 -1.82 12.02 0.59
CA MET A 48 -0.95 11.96 1.76
C MET A 48 -1.78 11.85 3.03
N VAL A 49 -1.43 10.87 3.85
CA VAL A 49 -1.99 10.66 5.19
C VAL A 49 -0.85 10.60 6.22
N ASN A 50 -1.17 10.57 7.50
CA ASN A 50 -0.19 10.70 8.58
C ASN A 50 0.65 9.45 8.83
N SER A 51 0.29 8.29 8.29
CA SER A 51 1.05 7.04 8.44
C SER A 51 0.62 5.98 7.43
N GLY A 52 1.46 4.94 7.23
CA GLY A 52 1.09 3.75 6.45
C GLY A 52 -0.14 3.03 7.02
N ALA A 53 -0.26 2.97 8.36
CA ALA A 53 -1.44 2.40 9.01
C ALA A 53 -2.72 3.16 8.66
N SER A 54 -2.68 4.49 8.58
CA SER A 54 -3.81 5.28 8.12
C SER A 54 -4.09 5.08 6.64
N ALA A 55 -3.06 4.88 5.82
CA ALA A 55 -3.23 4.55 4.41
C ALA A 55 -3.97 3.20 4.26
N ASN A 56 -3.55 2.16 4.99
CA ASN A 56 -4.23 0.86 4.99
C ASN A 56 -5.70 0.99 5.45
N TYR A 57 -5.95 1.79 6.49
CA TYR A 57 -7.32 2.02 6.93
C TYR A 57 -8.18 2.73 5.85
N VAL A 58 -7.62 3.72 5.17
CA VAL A 58 -8.34 4.45 4.10
C VAL A 58 -8.65 3.52 2.94
N THR A 59 -7.73 2.63 2.51
CA THR A 59 -8.02 1.66 1.45
C THR A 59 -9.15 0.70 1.84
N MET A 60 -9.20 0.26 3.09
CA MET A 60 -10.29 -0.58 3.58
C MET A 60 -11.61 0.18 3.68
N ALA A 61 -11.59 1.45 4.09
CA ALA A 61 -12.78 2.30 4.09
C ALA A 61 -13.32 2.51 2.65
N VAL A 62 -12.45 2.75 1.69
CA VAL A 62 -12.82 2.83 0.26
C VAL A 62 -13.35 1.48 -0.24
N THR A 63 -12.73 0.37 0.15
CA THR A 63 -13.23 -0.98 -0.18
C THR A 63 -14.65 -1.17 0.32
N ARG A 64 -14.95 -0.73 1.52
CA ARG A 64 -16.28 -0.78 2.12
C ARG A 64 -17.33 0.01 1.31
N GLU A 65 -16.97 1.19 0.85
CA GLU A 65 -17.85 2.02 0.01
C GLU A 65 -18.10 1.38 -1.37
N LEU A 66 -17.08 0.72 -1.94
CA LEU A 66 -17.17 0.14 -3.29
C LEU A 66 -17.79 -1.26 -3.31
N LYS A 67 -17.59 -2.08 -2.26
CA LYS A 67 -17.93 -3.52 -2.24
C LYS A 67 -18.93 -3.89 -1.14
N GLY A 68 -19.43 -2.91 -0.38
CA GLY A 68 -20.39 -3.12 0.71
C GLY A 68 -19.72 -3.29 2.08
N HIS A 69 -20.56 -3.29 3.09
CA HIS A 69 -20.15 -3.14 4.49
C HIS A 69 -19.69 -4.43 5.18
N HIS A 70 -19.77 -5.57 4.52
CA HIS A 70 -19.43 -6.88 5.05
C HIS A 70 -18.80 -7.76 3.96
N GLY A 71 -18.08 -8.75 4.38
CA GLY A 71 -17.44 -9.74 3.51
C GLY A 71 -16.04 -10.11 3.98
N GLU A 72 -15.33 -10.78 3.13
CA GLU A 72 -14.01 -11.33 3.42
C GLU A 72 -12.94 -10.55 2.66
N ILE A 73 -11.81 -10.31 3.33
CA ILE A 73 -10.61 -9.76 2.72
C ILE A 73 -9.49 -10.79 2.88
N ILE A 74 -8.93 -11.24 1.77
CA ILE A 74 -7.78 -12.14 1.78
C ILE A 74 -6.54 -11.31 2.18
N VAL A 75 -5.83 -11.81 3.22
CA VAL A 75 -4.65 -11.15 3.79
C VAL A 75 -3.52 -12.16 4.03
N PRO A 76 -2.24 -11.75 3.97
CA PRO A 76 -1.13 -12.59 4.40
C PRO A 76 -1.05 -12.67 5.93
N PRO A 77 -0.51 -13.76 6.51
CA PRO A 77 -0.17 -13.84 7.93
C PRO A 77 1.14 -13.11 8.25
N ILE A 78 1.95 -12.81 7.23
CA ILE A 78 3.21 -12.06 7.35
C ILE A 78 3.01 -10.70 6.70
N GLY A 79 3.13 -9.65 7.50
CA GLY A 79 2.93 -8.25 7.12
C GLY A 79 2.89 -7.38 8.35
N TRP A 80 2.49 -6.15 8.19
CA TRP A 80 2.34 -5.24 9.32
C TRP A 80 0.95 -5.39 9.95
N VAL A 81 0.86 -5.20 11.27
CA VAL A 81 -0.41 -5.36 12.01
C VAL A 81 -1.55 -4.48 11.44
N SER A 82 -1.24 -3.35 10.83
CA SER A 82 -2.26 -2.46 10.25
C SER A 82 -2.97 -3.05 9.04
N ASP A 83 -2.36 -4.00 8.31
CA ASP A 83 -3.02 -4.68 7.20
C ASP A 83 -4.26 -5.44 7.68
N ILE A 84 -4.12 -6.09 8.83
CA ILE A 84 -5.19 -6.89 9.44
C ILE A 84 -6.12 -6.02 10.27
N ALA A 85 -5.56 -5.10 11.07
CA ALA A 85 -6.36 -4.22 11.93
C ALA A 85 -7.31 -3.32 11.12
N SER A 86 -6.87 -2.83 9.95
CA SER A 86 -7.72 -2.03 9.07
C SER A 86 -8.91 -2.82 8.51
N VAL A 87 -8.71 -4.09 8.18
CA VAL A 87 -9.78 -5.01 7.73
C VAL A 87 -10.83 -5.17 8.83
N ILE A 88 -10.40 -5.50 10.05
CA ILE A 88 -11.30 -5.73 11.19
C ILE A 88 -12.04 -4.44 11.56
N ASN A 89 -11.33 -3.32 11.67
CA ASN A 89 -11.90 -2.04 12.10
C ASN A 89 -12.90 -1.45 11.09
N THR A 90 -12.86 -1.90 9.84
CA THR A 90 -13.82 -1.49 8.81
C THR A 90 -14.98 -2.47 8.65
N GLY A 91 -15.05 -3.53 9.47
CA GLY A 91 -16.17 -4.47 9.53
C GLY A 91 -16.06 -5.66 8.59
N PHE A 92 -14.89 -5.87 7.96
CA PHE A 92 -14.62 -7.06 7.17
C PHE A 92 -14.02 -8.18 8.02
N THR A 93 -14.07 -9.39 7.49
CA THR A 93 -13.45 -10.57 8.09
C THR A 93 -12.14 -10.87 7.36
N PRO A 94 -10.98 -10.86 8.03
CA PRO A 94 -9.72 -11.26 7.41
C PRO A 94 -9.69 -12.77 7.18
N VAL A 95 -9.35 -13.17 5.97
CA VAL A 95 -9.10 -14.57 5.58
C VAL A 95 -7.61 -14.74 5.36
N PHE A 96 -6.96 -15.43 6.28
CA PHE A 96 -5.52 -15.64 6.20
C PHE A 96 -5.15 -16.68 5.15
N VAL A 97 -4.24 -16.31 4.27
CA VAL A 97 -3.73 -17.14 3.20
C VAL A 97 -2.20 -17.21 3.32
N ASP A 98 -1.70 -18.43 3.39
CA ASP A 98 -0.28 -18.67 3.64
C ASP A 98 0.62 -18.16 2.50
N VAL A 99 1.83 -17.76 2.87
CA VAL A 99 2.83 -17.22 1.96
C VAL A 99 3.69 -18.33 1.35
N ASN A 100 4.26 -18.07 0.19
CA ASN A 100 5.28 -18.92 -0.37
C ASN A 100 6.68 -18.50 0.10
N MET A 101 7.59 -19.47 0.21
CA MET A 101 8.95 -19.25 0.73
C MET A 101 9.89 -18.49 -0.22
N LYS A 102 9.48 -18.22 -1.47
CA LYS A 102 10.36 -17.58 -2.46
C LYS A 102 10.37 -16.05 -2.33
N ASN A 103 9.20 -15.46 -2.06
CA ASN A 103 9.04 -14.02 -2.01
C ASN A 103 8.22 -13.53 -0.80
N ILE A 104 7.92 -14.43 0.13
CA ILE A 104 7.19 -14.13 1.39
C ILE A 104 5.82 -13.48 1.12
N ALA A 105 5.25 -13.67 -0.06
CA ALA A 105 3.92 -13.19 -0.42
C ALA A 105 2.93 -14.33 -0.58
N ILE A 106 1.63 -14.04 -0.46
CA ILE A 106 0.57 -15.03 -0.66
C ILE A 106 0.63 -15.57 -2.09
N SER A 107 0.47 -16.89 -2.24
CA SER A 107 0.55 -17.54 -3.54
C SER A 107 -0.78 -17.56 -4.28
N TYR A 108 -0.72 -17.54 -5.61
CA TYR A 108 -1.91 -17.64 -6.46
C TYR A 108 -2.79 -18.85 -6.10
N GLU A 109 -2.19 -20.03 -5.91
CA GLU A 109 -2.97 -21.25 -5.63
C GLU A 109 -3.69 -21.16 -4.28
N ASN A 110 -3.03 -20.59 -3.27
CA ASN A 110 -3.62 -20.40 -1.95
C ASN A 110 -4.74 -19.34 -2.00
N ILE A 111 -4.53 -18.23 -2.72
CA ILE A 111 -5.57 -17.21 -2.94
C ILE A 111 -6.79 -17.84 -3.63
N LYS A 112 -6.56 -18.55 -4.75
CA LYS A 112 -7.62 -19.18 -5.55
C LYS A 112 -8.49 -20.11 -4.72
N ASN A 113 -7.87 -20.89 -3.83
CA ASN A 113 -8.59 -21.84 -2.95
C ASN A 113 -9.36 -21.12 -1.82
N ALA A 114 -8.94 -19.92 -1.43
CA ALA A 114 -9.57 -19.16 -0.37
C ALA A 114 -10.69 -18.23 -0.86
N VAL A 115 -10.77 -17.94 -2.17
CA VAL A 115 -11.82 -17.08 -2.73
C VAL A 115 -13.17 -17.72 -2.56
N THR A 116 -14.10 -17.00 -1.95
CA THR A 116 -15.52 -17.34 -1.81
C THR A 116 -16.42 -16.31 -2.50
N LYS A 117 -17.74 -16.50 -2.50
CA LYS A 117 -18.70 -15.50 -2.96
C LYS A 117 -18.72 -14.23 -2.10
N ASP A 118 -18.24 -14.32 -0.87
CA ASP A 118 -18.21 -13.22 0.09
C ASP A 118 -16.88 -12.44 0.07
N THR A 119 -15.87 -12.93 -0.67
CA THR A 119 -14.59 -12.23 -0.85
C THR A 119 -14.77 -10.91 -1.60
N LYS A 120 -14.17 -9.82 -1.10
CA LYS A 120 -14.28 -8.46 -1.65
C LYS A 120 -12.96 -7.92 -2.17
N ALA A 121 -11.86 -8.29 -1.52
CA ALA A 121 -10.54 -7.82 -1.91
C ALA A 121 -9.43 -8.80 -1.53
N ILE A 122 -8.27 -8.59 -2.14
CA ILE A 122 -7.01 -9.25 -1.83
C ILE A 122 -6.02 -8.15 -1.42
N VAL A 123 -5.45 -8.26 -0.23
CA VAL A 123 -4.31 -7.44 0.20
C VAL A 123 -3.04 -8.20 -0.08
N LEU A 124 -2.21 -7.64 -0.93
CA LEU A 124 -0.92 -8.21 -1.30
C LEU A 124 0.19 -7.35 -0.70
N VAL A 125 0.95 -7.92 0.23
CA VAL A 125 2.09 -7.25 0.85
C VAL A 125 3.37 -7.57 0.08
N HIS A 126 4.09 -6.54 -0.36
CA HIS A 126 5.40 -6.65 -1.00
C HIS A 126 6.50 -6.56 0.06
N CYS A 127 6.68 -7.65 0.79
CA CYS A 127 7.54 -7.71 1.96
C CYS A 127 9.01 -7.51 1.58
N LEU A 128 9.72 -6.64 2.28
CA LEU A 128 11.18 -6.41 2.15
C LEU A 128 11.66 -6.14 0.71
N GLY A 129 10.83 -5.57 -0.15
CA GLY A 129 11.15 -5.30 -1.55
C GLY A 129 10.89 -6.45 -2.51
N PHE A 130 10.47 -7.61 -2.02
CA PHE A 130 10.10 -8.73 -2.89
C PHE A 130 8.76 -8.46 -3.58
N ASN A 131 8.74 -8.69 -4.89
CA ASN A 131 7.49 -8.62 -5.63
C ASN A 131 6.57 -9.80 -5.29
N GLY A 132 5.37 -9.52 -4.80
CA GLY A 132 4.32 -10.50 -4.52
C GLY A 132 3.35 -10.74 -5.68
N LEU A 133 3.39 -9.91 -6.73
CA LEU A 133 2.47 -10.00 -7.86
C LEU A 133 2.82 -11.18 -8.78
N SER A 134 1.78 -11.68 -9.41
CA SER A 134 1.88 -12.49 -10.62
C SER A 134 0.71 -12.15 -11.54
N GLN A 135 0.86 -12.39 -12.83
CA GLN A 135 -0.23 -12.16 -13.79
C GLN A 135 -1.49 -12.96 -13.41
N LYS A 136 -1.33 -14.17 -12.90
CA LYS A 136 -2.43 -15.01 -12.44
C LYS A 136 -3.24 -14.39 -11.31
N ILE A 137 -2.59 -13.69 -10.36
CA ILE A 137 -3.29 -12.99 -9.26
C ILE A 137 -4.08 -11.80 -9.82
N ILE A 138 -3.49 -11.04 -10.72
CA ILE A 138 -4.15 -9.90 -11.37
C ILE A 138 -5.38 -10.37 -12.17
N ASP A 139 -5.24 -11.44 -12.92
CA ASP A 139 -6.33 -11.99 -13.74
C ASP A 139 -7.44 -12.56 -12.86
N LEU A 140 -7.10 -13.26 -11.78
CA LEU A 140 -8.07 -13.78 -10.81
C LEU A 140 -8.87 -12.65 -10.15
N ALA A 141 -8.19 -11.59 -9.72
CA ALA A 141 -8.85 -10.44 -9.12
C ALA A 141 -9.86 -9.81 -10.09
N LYS A 142 -9.50 -9.65 -11.36
CA LYS A 142 -10.39 -9.16 -12.42
C LYS A 142 -11.55 -10.12 -12.69
N GLU A 143 -11.26 -11.42 -12.86
CA GLU A 143 -12.28 -12.45 -13.15
C GLU A 143 -13.34 -12.51 -12.04
N LYS A 144 -12.94 -12.39 -10.80
CA LYS A 144 -13.81 -12.49 -9.62
C LYS A 144 -14.36 -11.14 -9.14
N ASP A 145 -14.09 -10.05 -9.85
CA ASP A 145 -14.45 -8.69 -9.46
C ASP A 145 -13.99 -8.32 -8.05
N LEU A 146 -12.75 -8.72 -7.69
CA LEU A 146 -12.12 -8.43 -6.41
C LEU A 146 -11.24 -7.17 -6.54
N LEU A 147 -11.21 -6.34 -5.51
CA LEU A 147 -10.20 -5.30 -5.43
C LEU A 147 -8.84 -5.90 -5.08
N LEU A 148 -7.82 -5.55 -5.85
CA LEU A 148 -6.42 -5.86 -5.55
C LEU A 148 -5.78 -4.64 -4.91
N ILE A 149 -5.33 -4.79 -3.68
CA ILE A 149 -4.71 -3.73 -2.87
C ILE A 149 -3.26 -4.13 -2.62
N GLU A 150 -2.34 -3.25 -2.99
CA GLU A 150 -0.90 -3.48 -2.86
C GLU A 150 -0.35 -2.70 -1.66
N ASP A 151 0.14 -3.39 -0.62
CA ASP A 151 0.96 -2.75 0.39
C ASP A 151 2.42 -2.76 -0.06
N CYS A 152 2.91 -1.57 -0.40
CA CYS A 152 4.25 -1.30 -0.92
C CYS A 152 5.10 -0.52 0.07
N CYS A 153 4.76 -0.51 1.36
CA CYS A 153 5.44 0.29 2.37
C CYS A 153 6.95 0.02 2.46
N GLU A 154 7.38 -1.19 2.13
CA GLU A 154 8.78 -1.61 2.12
C GLU A 154 9.37 -1.79 0.70
N SER A 155 8.70 -1.32 -0.35
CA SER A 155 9.02 -1.74 -1.72
C SER A 155 9.02 -0.61 -2.75
N HIS A 156 9.48 0.57 -2.32
CA HIS A 156 9.59 1.75 -3.18
C HIS A 156 10.47 1.47 -4.40
N GLY A 157 9.90 1.60 -5.60
CA GLY A 157 10.63 1.43 -6.85
C GLY A 157 10.81 0.00 -7.33
N ALA A 158 10.37 -1.01 -6.58
CA ALA A 158 10.33 -2.37 -7.07
C ALA A 158 9.38 -2.49 -8.28
N THR A 159 9.61 -3.45 -9.15
CA THR A 159 8.88 -3.59 -10.41
C THR A 159 8.36 -5.01 -10.64
N PHE A 160 7.25 -5.09 -11.36
CA PHE A 160 6.74 -6.31 -11.98
C PHE A 160 6.46 -6.02 -13.46
N ASP A 161 7.04 -6.81 -14.35
CA ASP A 161 6.93 -6.64 -15.80
C ASP A 161 7.19 -5.19 -16.26
N SER A 162 8.31 -4.63 -15.79
CA SER A 162 8.77 -3.25 -16.06
C SER A 162 7.85 -2.14 -15.55
N LYS A 163 6.77 -2.45 -14.84
CA LYS A 163 5.91 -1.48 -14.18
C LYS A 163 6.22 -1.43 -12.69
N LYS A 164 6.16 -0.24 -12.10
CA LYS A 164 6.32 -0.11 -10.65
C LYS A 164 5.19 -0.85 -9.93
N ILE A 165 5.52 -1.63 -8.90
CA ILE A 165 4.50 -2.18 -8.01
C ILE A 165 3.76 -1.04 -7.32
N GLY A 166 2.53 -1.29 -6.93
CA GLY A 166 1.60 -0.24 -6.49
C GLY A 166 0.84 0.44 -7.64
N THR A 167 1.05 -0.01 -8.90
CA THR A 167 0.32 0.50 -10.07
C THR A 167 -0.53 -0.55 -10.77
N LEU A 168 -0.51 -1.77 -10.29
CA LEU A 168 -1.13 -2.93 -10.95
C LEU A 168 -2.42 -3.36 -10.25
N GLY A 169 -2.57 -3.02 -8.97
CA GLY A 169 -3.81 -3.14 -8.22
C GLY A 169 -4.75 -1.94 -8.41
N ASN A 170 -5.86 -1.97 -7.71
CA ASN A 170 -6.84 -0.88 -7.70
C ASN A 170 -6.40 0.27 -6.79
N MET A 171 -5.71 -0.05 -5.71
CA MET A 171 -5.16 0.89 -4.73
C MET A 171 -3.82 0.38 -4.21
N SER A 172 -2.98 1.29 -3.74
CA SER A 172 -1.71 0.94 -3.10
C SER A 172 -1.38 1.85 -1.94
N CYS A 173 -0.67 1.30 -0.95
CA CYS A 173 -0.17 2.02 0.20
C CYS A 173 1.35 2.09 0.15
N PHE A 174 1.89 3.25 0.52
CA PHE A 174 3.32 3.47 0.69
C PHE A 174 3.57 4.13 2.04
N SER A 175 4.74 3.93 2.61
CA SER A 175 5.10 4.53 3.89
C SER A 175 6.47 5.20 3.80
N PHE A 176 6.56 6.36 4.42
CA PHE A 176 7.79 7.14 4.57
C PHE A 176 8.29 7.10 6.02
N TYR A 177 8.02 5.98 6.70
CA TYR A 177 8.56 5.71 8.02
C TYR A 177 10.09 5.66 7.97
N PHE A 178 10.76 6.15 9.01
CA PHE A 178 12.22 6.29 9.03
C PHE A 178 13.00 5.00 8.76
N GLY A 179 12.40 3.85 8.98
CA GLY A 179 12.99 2.54 8.68
C GLY A 179 12.80 2.07 7.24
N HIS A 180 12.06 2.83 6.42
CA HIS A 180 11.83 2.51 5.02
C HIS A 180 12.87 3.18 4.10
N HIS A 181 12.72 3.02 2.76
CA HIS A 181 13.74 3.43 1.79
C HIS A 181 13.82 4.94 1.56
N ILE A 182 12.74 5.66 1.81
CA ILE A 182 12.64 7.11 1.62
C ILE A 182 12.15 7.73 2.92
N THR A 183 13.00 8.52 3.54
CA THR A 183 12.71 9.27 4.77
C THR A 183 13.06 10.73 4.61
#